data_c962612a632ebfa0179736f9154c37b2
#
_entry.id   c962612a632ebfa0179736f9154c37b2
#
_cell.length_a   1.000
_cell.length_b   1.000
_cell.length_c   1.000
_cell.angle_alpha   90.00
_cell.angle_beta   90.00
_cell.angle_gamma   90.00
#
_symmetry.space_group_name_H-M   'P 1'
#
loop_
_entity.id
_entity.type
_entity.pdbx_description
1 polymer ?
#
loop_
_entity_poly.entity_id
_entity_poly.type
_entity_poly.pdbx_seq_one_letter_code
_entity_poly.pdbx_strand_id
1 'polypeptide(L)'
;MELGIKGKRALITGGSRGIGFGVAQMLAQEGCHLHLAARSAADLDAARAKLVAAHHVDVTCHAVDLSDAANAAALARECTDVDFLINNAGAIPQGTLDTLDDTTWKRSWDLKVFGFIDITRELYARMRARRSGVIVNVIGAAGERPVASYIAGSMGNAALMAFTRALGAESPEFGVRVVGVNPGGTATDRAVKRLRERAEKELGNADRWQELLSKSPFGRMATIEELGALVTFLCSPLSGYTTGTIITVDGGACSRRA
;
A
#
# COMPACT_ATOMS: atom_id res chain seq x y z
N MET A 1 -15.32 -1.62 18.35
CA MET A 1 -15.81 -0.49 17.52
C MET A 1 -16.36 -1.10 16.25
N GLU A 2 -17.61 -0.86 15.93
CA GLU A 2 -18.15 -1.29 14.64
C GLU A 2 -17.74 -0.31 13.54
N LEU A 3 -17.03 -0.78 12.52
CA LEU A 3 -16.52 0.06 11.44
C LEU A 3 -17.57 0.37 10.35
N GLY A 4 -18.70 -0.35 10.33
CA GLY A 4 -19.77 -0.13 9.35
C GLY A 4 -19.39 -0.45 7.90
N ILE A 5 -18.45 -1.37 7.68
CA ILE A 5 -17.94 -1.74 6.34
C ILE A 5 -18.25 -3.18 5.92
N LYS A 6 -18.98 -3.93 6.74
CA LYS A 6 -19.40 -5.31 6.42
C LYS A 6 -20.18 -5.35 5.11
N GLY A 7 -19.86 -6.32 4.26
CA GLY A 7 -20.45 -6.49 2.93
C GLY A 7 -19.95 -5.53 1.86
N LYS A 8 -19.08 -4.56 2.24
CA LYS A 8 -18.38 -3.70 1.28
C LYS A 8 -17.34 -4.47 0.50
N ARG A 9 -16.91 -3.92 -0.64
CA ARG A 9 -15.95 -4.56 -1.54
C ARG A 9 -14.70 -3.71 -1.72
N ALA A 10 -13.54 -4.33 -1.51
CA ALA A 10 -12.24 -3.66 -1.65
C ALA A 10 -11.41 -4.25 -2.78
N LEU A 11 -10.80 -3.43 -3.61
CA LEU A 11 -9.70 -3.81 -4.50
C LEU A 11 -8.37 -3.45 -3.84
N ILE A 12 -7.49 -4.44 -3.68
CA ILE A 12 -6.17 -4.27 -3.07
C ILE A 12 -5.09 -4.62 -4.08
N THR A 13 -4.35 -3.63 -4.56
CA THR A 13 -3.20 -3.86 -5.43
C THR A 13 -2.00 -4.31 -4.61
N GLY A 14 -1.26 -5.34 -5.09
CA GLY A 14 -0.21 -5.98 -4.29
C GLY A 14 -0.77 -6.74 -3.07
N GLY A 15 -2.00 -7.27 -3.16
CA GLY A 15 -2.74 -7.88 -2.06
C GLY A 15 -2.31 -9.31 -1.69
N SER A 16 -1.35 -9.91 -2.41
CA SER A 16 -0.97 -11.31 -2.18
C SER A 16 0.00 -11.52 -1.01
N ARG A 17 0.71 -10.48 -0.54
CA ARG A 17 1.70 -10.57 0.54
C ARG A 17 2.00 -9.22 1.18
N GLY A 18 2.75 -9.26 2.30
CA GLY A 18 3.21 -8.06 3.01
C GLY A 18 2.07 -7.15 3.47
N ILE A 19 2.25 -5.84 3.36
CA ILE A 19 1.25 -4.86 3.84
C ILE A 19 -0.10 -5.06 3.16
N GLY A 20 -0.12 -5.27 1.83
CA GLY A 20 -1.37 -5.47 1.09
C GLY A 20 -2.16 -6.70 1.56
N PHE A 21 -1.48 -7.80 1.88
CA PHE A 21 -2.13 -8.98 2.46
C PHE A 21 -2.64 -8.72 3.88
N GLY A 22 -1.87 -8.00 4.71
CA GLY A 22 -2.34 -7.61 6.04
C GLY A 22 -3.58 -6.71 6.01
N VAL A 23 -3.64 -5.77 5.06
CA VAL A 23 -4.86 -4.98 4.80
C VAL A 23 -6.01 -5.88 4.38
N ALA A 24 -5.76 -6.86 3.49
CA ALA A 24 -6.77 -7.83 3.06
C ALA A 24 -7.33 -8.64 4.25
N GLN A 25 -6.46 -9.09 5.17
CA GLN A 25 -6.86 -9.81 6.38
C GLN A 25 -7.77 -8.96 7.28
N MET A 26 -7.38 -7.71 7.56
CA MET A 26 -8.15 -6.82 8.42
C MET A 26 -9.51 -6.46 7.80
N LEU A 27 -9.56 -6.18 6.50
CA LEU A 27 -10.83 -5.93 5.79
C LEU A 27 -11.72 -7.18 5.76
N ALA A 28 -11.15 -8.37 5.54
CA ALA A 28 -11.90 -9.62 5.59
C ALA A 28 -12.46 -9.93 6.98
N GLN A 29 -11.70 -9.63 8.04
CA GLN A 29 -12.13 -9.75 9.43
C GLN A 29 -13.35 -8.86 9.73
N GLU A 30 -13.42 -7.68 9.11
CA GLU A 30 -14.57 -6.76 9.20
C GLU A 30 -15.71 -7.15 8.22
N GLY A 31 -15.60 -8.28 7.51
CA GLY A 31 -16.63 -8.82 6.62
C GLY A 31 -16.68 -8.15 5.25
N CYS A 32 -15.60 -7.54 4.79
CA CYS A 32 -15.49 -7.01 3.42
C CYS A 32 -15.18 -8.14 2.44
N HIS A 33 -15.80 -8.10 1.25
CA HIS A 33 -15.40 -8.91 0.10
C HIS A 33 -14.19 -8.28 -0.59
N LEU A 34 -13.34 -9.11 -1.22
CA LEU A 34 -12.04 -8.68 -1.70
C LEU A 34 -11.81 -9.00 -3.17
N HIS A 35 -11.22 -8.05 -3.89
CA HIS A 35 -10.47 -8.25 -5.11
C HIS A 35 -8.98 -8.08 -4.80
N LEU A 36 -8.18 -9.12 -5.04
CA LEU A 36 -6.73 -9.08 -4.85
C LEU A 36 -6.05 -9.03 -6.21
N ALA A 37 -5.26 -8.01 -6.47
CA ALA A 37 -4.49 -7.88 -7.70
C ALA A 37 -2.99 -7.96 -7.43
N ALA A 38 -2.30 -8.87 -8.12
CA ALA A 38 -0.83 -9.03 -8.10
C ALA A 38 -0.36 -9.80 -9.33
N ARG A 39 0.96 -9.86 -9.58
CA ARG A 39 1.50 -10.56 -10.77
C ARG A 39 1.53 -12.08 -10.64
N SER A 40 1.70 -12.60 -9.44
CA SER A 40 1.84 -14.05 -9.20
C SER A 40 0.48 -14.67 -8.88
N ALA A 41 -0.03 -15.49 -9.79
CA ALA A 41 -1.26 -16.25 -9.57
C ALA A 41 -1.13 -17.20 -8.36
N ALA A 42 0.01 -17.88 -8.22
CA ALA A 42 0.25 -18.80 -7.10
C ALA A 42 0.23 -18.09 -5.74
N ASP A 43 0.84 -16.87 -5.63
CA ASP A 43 0.79 -16.09 -4.39
C ASP A 43 -0.63 -15.60 -4.09
N LEU A 44 -1.41 -15.26 -5.12
CA LEU A 44 -2.82 -14.86 -4.99
C LEU A 44 -3.69 -16.03 -4.51
N ASP A 45 -3.51 -17.22 -5.08
CA ASP A 45 -4.26 -18.41 -4.67
C ASP A 45 -3.94 -18.81 -3.22
N ALA A 46 -2.68 -18.73 -2.83
CA ALA A 46 -2.27 -18.96 -1.44
C ALA A 46 -2.86 -17.92 -0.47
N ALA A 47 -2.90 -16.64 -0.86
CA ALA A 47 -3.53 -15.58 -0.09
C ALA A 47 -5.04 -15.79 0.04
N ARG A 48 -5.73 -16.10 -1.07
CA ARG A 48 -7.17 -16.40 -1.09
C ARG A 48 -7.49 -17.57 -0.17
N ALA A 49 -6.75 -18.67 -0.25
CA ALA A 49 -6.98 -19.85 0.58
C ALA A 49 -6.93 -19.52 2.08
N LYS A 50 -5.96 -18.71 2.51
CA LYS A 50 -5.84 -18.25 3.91
C LYS A 50 -7.02 -17.38 4.34
N LEU A 51 -7.44 -16.44 3.48
CA LEU A 51 -8.53 -15.50 3.79
C LEU A 51 -9.88 -16.22 3.88
N VAL A 52 -10.19 -17.09 2.92
CA VAL A 52 -11.45 -17.84 2.90
C VAL A 52 -11.53 -18.86 4.04
N ALA A 53 -10.39 -19.46 4.43
CA ALA A 53 -10.36 -20.38 5.58
C ALA A 53 -10.59 -19.67 6.93
N ALA A 54 -10.21 -18.39 7.05
CA ALA A 54 -10.34 -17.64 8.29
C ALA A 54 -11.61 -16.79 8.37
N HIS A 55 -12.19 -16.39 7.23
CA HIS A 55 -13.29 -15.43 7.17
C HIS A 55 -14.34 -15.85 6.13
N HIS A 56 -15.61 -15.56 6.43
CA HIS A 56 -16.74 -15.84 5.52
C HIS A 56 -16.94 -14.68 4.52
N VAL A 57 -15.98 -14.51 3.60
CA VAL A 57 -16.00 -13.44 2.59
C VAL A 57 -15.63 -13.99 1.20
N ASP A 58 -16.11 -13.31 0.15
CA ASP A 58 -15.71 -13.62 -1.21
C ASP A 58 -14.34 -13.01 -1.49
N VAL A 59 -13.46 -13.77 -2.12
CA VAL A 59 -12.13 -13.32 -2.55
C VAL A 59 -11.91 -13.67 -4.01
N THR A 60 -11.85 -12.66 -4.87
CA THR A 60 -11.52 -12.78 -6.30
C THR A 60 -10.07 -12.37 -6.53
N CYS A 61 -9.34 -13.18 -7.29
CA CYS A 61 -7.93 -12.94 -7.60
C CYS A 61 -7.75 -12.51 -9.05
N HIS A 62 -6.89 -11.51 -9.26
CA HIS A 62 -6.55 -10.96 -10.58
C HIS A 62 -5.02 -11.01 -10.75
N ALA A 63 -4.55 -11.96 -11.57
CA ALA A 63 -3.13 -12.07 -11.93
C ALA A 63 -2.80 -11.05 -13.02
N VAL A 64 -2.28 -9.87 -12.63
CA VAL A 64 -2.12 -8.72 -13.52
C VAL A 64 -0.87 -7.91 -13.19
N ASP A 65 -0.20 -7.39 -14.21
CA ASP A 65 0.90 -6.41 -14.05
C ASP A 65 0.37 -4.99 -14.26
N LEU A 66 0.30 -4.23 -13.18
CA LEU A 66 -0.19 -2.84 -13.17
C LEU A 66 0.89 -1.82 -13.58
N SER A 67 2.02 -2.23 -14.10
CA SER A 67 2.96 -1.34 -14.79
C SER A 67 2.49 -0.98 -16.22
N ASP A 68 1.44 -1.62 -16.69
CA ASP A 68 0.78 -1.35 -17.98
C ASP A 68 -0.61 -0.73 -17.74
N ALA A 69 -0.82 0.47 -18.25
CA ALA A 69 -2.08 1.20 -18.12
C ALA A 69 -3.28 0.46 -18.74
N ALA A 70 -3.08 -0.31 -19.83
CA ALA A 70 -4.14 -1.12 -20.43
C ALA A 70 -4.64 -2.20 -19.47
N ASN A 71 -3.74 -2.80 -18.69
CA ASN A 71 -4.07 -3.77 -17.65
C ASN A 71 -4.84 -3.13 -16.49
N ALA A 72 -4.47 -1.90 -16.08
CA ALA A 72 -5.20 -1.16 -15.06
C ALA A 72 -6.65 -0.89 -15.51
N ALA A 73 -6.84 -0.45 -16.76
CA ALA A 73 -8.16 -0.24 -17.34
C ALA A 73 -8.98 -1.54 -17.46
N ALA A 74 -8.34 -2.68 -17.82
CA ALA A 74 -8.99 -3.97 -17.87
C ALA A 74 -9.44 -4.42 -16.47
N LEU A 75 -8.56 -4.35 -15.49
CA LEU A 75 -8.88 -4.68 -14.08
C LEU A 75 -10.05 -3.83 -13.56
N ALA A 76 -10.04 -2.53 -13.84
CA ALA A 76 -11.12 -1.65 -13.42
C ALA A 76 -12.47 -2.05 -14.05
N ARG A 77 -12.50 -2.56 -15.29
CA ARG A 77 -13.74 -3.06 -15.91
C ARG A 77 -14.29 -4.31 -15.22
N GLU A 78 -13.42 -5.14 -14.65
CA GLU A 78 -13.83 -6.33 -13.87
C GLU A 78 -14.28 -5.96 -12.44
N CYS A 79 -13.74 -4.87 -11.89
CA CYS A 79 -13.97 -4.41 -10.51
C CYS A 79 -14.95 -3.21 -10.47
N THR A 80 -16.16 -3.37 -11.01
CA THR A 80 -17.13 -2.25 -11.15
C THR A 80 -17.80 -1.82 -9.85
N ASP A 81 -17.88 -2.71 -8.88
CA ASP A 81 -18.62 -2.59 -7.62
C ASP A 81 -17.74 -2.32 -6.38
N VAL A 82 -16.49 -1.95 -6.62
CA VAL A 82 -15.51 -1.70 -5.55
C VAL A 82 -15.84 -0.41 -4.79
N ASP A 83 -16.07 -0.53 -3.47
CA ASP A 83 -16.25 0.61 -2.57
C ASP A 83 -14.92 1.23 -2.16
N PHE A 84 -13.89 0.40 -2.00
CA PHE A 84 -12.56 0.80 -1.51
C PHE A 84 -11.45 0.40 -2.49
N LEU A 85 -10.65 1.37 -2.93
CA LEU A 85 -9.41 1.11 -3.67
C LEU A 85 -8.23 1.27 -2.72
N ILE A 86 -7.45 0.19 -2.55
CA ILE A 86 -6.21 0.24 -1.78
C ILE A 86 -5.03 0.10 -2.75
N ASN A 87 -4.42 1.23 -3.09
CA ASN A 87 -3.21 1.28 -3.87
C ASN A 87 -2.01 0.93 -2.99
N ASN A 88 -1.44 -0.26 -3.17
CA ASN A 88 -0.30 -0.74 -2.39
C ASN A 88 0.79 -1.39 -3.25
N ALA A 89 0.47 -1.82 -4.49
CA ALA A 89 1.47 -2.42 -5.37
C ALA A 89 2.68 -1.49 -5.59
N GLY A 90 3.87 -2.01 -5.40
CA GLY A 90 5.08 -1.23 -5.63
C GLY A 90 6.36 -2.00 -5.32
N ALA A 91 7.37 -1.81 -6.14
CA ALA A 91 8.68 -2.42 -6.00
C ALA A 91 9.74 -1.49 -6.61
N ILE A 92 10.11 -0.44 -5.88
CA ILE A 92 11.23 0.41 -6.27
C ILE A 92 12.50 -0.13 -5.60
N PRO A 93 13.56 -0.43 -6.35
CA PRO A 93 14.82 -0.89 -5.78
C PRO A 93 15.53 0.24 -5.02
N GLN A 94 16.42 -0.13 -4.11
CA GLN A 94 17.37 0.82 -3.54
C GLN A 94 18.45 1.15 -4.57
N GLY A 95 18.99 2.34 -4.49
CA GLY A 95 20.06 2.83 -5.32
C GLY A 95 20.19 4.34 -5.23
N THR A 96 21.39 4.84 -5.54
CA THR A 96 21.75 6.26 -5.67
C THR A 96 21.57 6.69 -7.13
N LEU A 97 21.77 7.97 -7.43
CA LEU A 97 21.64 8.49 -8.80
C LEU A 97 22.60 7.80 -9.79
N ASP A 98 23.78 7.44 -9.34
CA ASP A 98 24.84 6.80 -10.13
C ASP A 98 24.74 5.27 -10.21
N THR A 99 23.93 4.63 -9.35
CA THR A 99 23.76 3.16 -9.34
C THR A 99 22.46 2.67 -9.95
N LEU A 100 21.47 3.55 -10.12
CA LEU A 100 20.20 3.22 -10.77
C LEU A 100 20.23 3.66 -12.24
N ASP A 101 20.15 2.70 -13.15
CA ASP A 101 19.99 2.98 -14.57
C ASP A 101 18.56 3.51 -14.88
N ASP A 102 18.46 4.19 -16.03
CA ASP A 102 17.24 4.84 -16.49
C ASP A 102 16.07 3.84 -16.71
N THR A 103 16.37 2.64 -17.20
CA THR A 103 15.37 1.59 -17.43
C THR A 103 14.78 1.08 -16.13
N THR A 104 15.63 0.78 -15.15
CA THR A 104 15.21 0.34 -13.82
C THR A 104 14.38 1.41 -13.12
N TRP A 105 14.79 2.69 -13.25
CA TRP A 105 14.05 3.82 -12.69
C TRP A 105 12.64 3.91 -13.29
N LYS A 106 12.53 4.01 -14.61
CA LYS A 106 11.25 4.13 -15.32
C LYS A 106 10.33 2.96 -15.02
N ARG A 107 10.82 1.72 -15.17
CA ARG A 107 10.03 0.52 -14.90
C ARG A 107 9.50 0.44 -13.46
N SER A 108 10.28 0.90 -12.49
CA SER A 108 9.83 0.92 -11.10
C SER A 108 8.75 1.97 -10.85
N TRP A 109 8.79 3.09 -11.58
CA TRP A 109 7.78 4.13 -11.53
C TRP A 109 6.52 3.75 -12.29
N ASP A 110 6.61 3.04 -13.41
CA ASP A 110 5.46 2.52 -14.14
C ASP A 110 4.54 1.73 -13.19
N LEU A 111 5.11 0.86 -12.35
CA LEU A 111 4.31 0.11 -11.38
C LEU A 111 3.86 0.96 -10.18
N LYS A 112 4.80 1.71 -9.54
CA LYS A 112 4.50 2.34 -8.23
C LYS A 112 3.78 3.68 -8.39
N VAL A 113 4.19 4.50 -9.36
CA VAL A 113 3.64 5.85 -9.54
C VAL A 113 2.50 5.82 -10.54
N PHE A 114 2.78 5.41 -11.77
CA PHE A 114 1.77 5.41 -12.83
C PHE A 114 0.70 4.34 -12.60
N GLY A 115 1.04 3.14 -12.08
CA GLY A 115 0.06 2.13 -11.74
C GLY A 115 -0.97 2.60 -10.70
N PHE A 116 -0.57 3.43 -9.71
CA PHE A 116 -1.52 4.05 -8.78
C PHE A 116 -2.42 5.07 -9.51
N ILE A 117 -1.84 5.90 -10.37
CA ILE A 117 -2.60 6.93 -11.12
C ILE A 117 -3.60 6.27 -12.05
N ASP A 118 -3.19 5.25 -12.81
CA ASP A 118 -4.01 4.64 -13.85
C ASP A 118 -5.21 3.90 -13.26
N ILE A 119 -5.02 3.02 -12.27
CA ILE A 119 -6.16 2.34 -11.64
C ILE A 119 -7.06 3.31 -10.87
N THR A 120 -6.48 4.37 -10.27
CA THR A 120 -7.25 5.42 -9.60
C THR A 120 -8.11 6.16 -10.61
N ARG A 121 -7.58 6.56 -11.76
CA ARG A 121 -8.33 7.28 -12.81
C ARG A 121 -9.60 6.53 -13.21
N GLU A 122 -9.48 5.23 -13.43
CA GLU A 122 -10.59 4.39 -13.87
C GLU A 122 -11.67 4.22 -12.79
N LEU A 123 -11.26 3.91 -11.56
CA LEU A 123 -12.21 3.66 -10.48
C LEU A 123 -12.77 4.95 -9.89
N TYR A 124 -11.97 6.02 -9.83
CA TYR A 124 -12.43 7.32 -9.35
C TYR A 124 -13.58 7.89 -10.20
N ALA A 125 -13.51 7.72 -11.53
CA ALA A 125 -14.61 8.15 -12.41
C ALA A 125 -15.95 7.49 -12.03
N ARG A 126 -15.92 6.21 -11.67
CA ARG A 126 -17.11 5.46 -11.22
C ARG A 126 -17.55 5.86 -9.81
N MET A 127 -16.59 6.04 -8.89
CA MET A 127 -16.87 6.53 -7.54
C MET A 127 -17.51 7.92 -7.57
N ARG A 128 -17.03 8.81 -8.44
CA ARG A 128 -17.67 10.13 -8.67
C ARG A 128 -19.10 10.01 -9.15
N ALA A 129 -19.36 9.16 -10.16
CA ALA A 129 -20.69 8.99 -10.74
C ALA A 129 -21.73 8.53 -9.71
N ARG A 130 -21.34 7.60 -8.80
CA ARG A 130 -22.22 7.11 -7.72
C ARG A 130 -22.12 7.93 -6.43
N ARG A 131 -21.26 8.95 -6.39
CA ARG A 131 -21.01 9.84 -5.25
C ARG A 131 -20.61 9.08 -3.97
N SER A 132 -19.84 8.02 -4.10
CA SER A 132 -19.40 7.18 -2.98
C SER A 132 -18.13 6.41 -3.32
N GLY A 133 -17.16 6.41 -2.42
CA GLY A 133 -15.92 5.63 -2.52
C GLY A 133 -14.82 6.13 -1.58
N VAL A 134 -13.88 5.24 -1.30
CA VAL A 134 -12.66 5.59 -0.57
C VAL A 134 -11.44 5.05 -1.30
N ILE A 135 -10.43 5.89 -1.46
CA ILE A 135 -9.14 5.54 -2.04
C ILE A 135 -8.07 5.71 -0.97
N VAL A 136 -7.34 4.64 -0.66
CA VAL A 136 -6.20 4.70 0.26
C VAL A 136 -4.92 4.36 -0.50
N ASN A 137 -3.98 5.32 -0.53
CA ASN A 137 -2.68 5.18 -1.16
C ASN A 137 -1.63 4.79 -0.12
N VAL A 138 -1.14 3.55 -0.13
CA VAL A 138 -0.05 3.08 0.74
C VAL A 138 1.27 3.46 0.07
N ILE A 139 1.86 4.57 0.51
CA ILE A 139 2.95 5.25 -0.19
C ILE A 139 4.32 4.85 0.38
N GLY A 140 4.77 5.52 1.43
CA GLY A 140 6.02 5.25 2.13
C GLY A 140 6.69 6.51 2.69
N ALA A 141 7.20 6.40 3.91
CA ALA A 141 7.77 7.50 4.69
C ALA A 141 8.98 8.20 4.03
N ALA A 142 9.68 7.53 3.09
CA ALA A 142 10.78 8.13 2.35
C ALA A 142 10.37 9.32 1.44
N GLY A 143 9.07 9.55 1.23
CA GLY A 143 8.58 10.76 0.58
C GLY A 143 8.62 12.00 1.48
N GLU A 144 8.49 11.84 2.81
CA GLU A 144 8.63 12.91 3.80
C GLU A 144 10.09 13.17 4.17
N ARG A 145 10.85 12.10 4.37
CA ARG A 145 12.27 12.16 4.67
C ARG A 145 13.07 11.48 3.56
N PRO A 146 13.42 12.22 2.49
CA PRO A 146 14.13 11.65 1.34
C PRO A 146 15.47 11.02 1.72
N VAL A 147 15.78 9.90 1.08
CA VAL A 147 16.99 9.10 1.32
C VAL A 147 17.74 8.94 0.01
N ALA A 148 19.00 9.39 -0.05
CA ALA A 148 19.83 9.36 -1.26
C ALA A 148 20.02 7.93 -1.80
N SER A 149 20.19 6.93 -0.91
CA SER A 149 20.29 5.50 -1.29
C SER A 149 18.96 4.87 -1.72
N TYR A 150 17.88 5.63 -1.75
CA TYR A 150 16.57 5.24 -2.23
C TYR A 150 15.92 6.38 -3.03
N ILE A 151 16.72 7.07 -3.86
CA ILE A 151 16.33 8.32 -4.51
C ILE A 151 15.08 8.20 -5.37
N ALA A 152 14.98 7.16 -6.22
CA ALA A 152 13.82 6.93 -7.07
C ALA A 152 12.55 6.67 -6.26
N GLY A 153 12.67 5.97 -5.14
CA GLY A 153 11.55 5.72 -4.22
C GLY A 153 11.14 6.96 -3.43
N SER A 154 12.11 7.76 -2.98
CA SER A 154 11.84 9.02 -2.29
C SER A 154 11.05 9.99 -3.19
N MET A 155 11.49 10.17 -4.45
CA MET A 155 10.78 11.00 -5.43
C MET A 155 9.38 10.44 -5.75
N GLY A 156 9.27 9.14 -6.04
CA GLY A 156 7.99 8.53 -6.36
C GLY A 156 6.98 8.62 -5.22
N ASN A 157 7.43 8.43 -3.98
CA ASN A 157 6.59 8.60 -2.80
C ASN A 157 6.15 10.07 -2.63
N ALA A 158 7.05 11.04 -2.80
CA ALA A 158 6.71 12.47 -2.73
C ALA A 158 5.69 12.86 -3.82
N ALA A 159 5.84 12.35 -5.04
CA ALA A 159 4.88 12.55 -6.13
C ALA A 159 3.49 11.98 -5.77
N LEU A 160 3.42 10.76 -5.21
CA LEU A 160 2.16 10.16 -4.77
C LEU A 160 1.53 10.88 -3.57
N MET A 161 2.33 11.49 -2.69
CA MET A 161 1.81 12.34 -1.61
C MET A 161 1.15 13.60 -2.19
N ALA A 162 1.79 14.25 -3.17
CA ALA A 162 1.22 15.40 -3.87
C ALA A 162 -0.06 15.02 -4.62
N PHE A 163 -0.05 13.91 -5.35
CA PHE A 163 -1.22 13.36 -6.04
C PHE A 163 -2.39 13.10 -5.07
N THR A 164 -2.12 12.46 -3.93
CA THR A 164 -3.13 12.16 -2.91
C THR A 164 -3.76 13.43 -2.33
N ARG A 165 -2.94 14.45 -2.03
CA ARG A 165 -3.43 15.72 -1.50
C ARG A 165 -4.26 16.48 -2.52
N ALA A 166 -3.80 16.56 -3.78
CA ALA A 166 -4.52 17.26 -4.85
C ALA A 166 -5.88 16.60 -5.13
N LEU A 167 -5.90 15.28 -5.33
CA LEU A 167 -7.14 14.55 -5.59
C LEU A 167 -8.08 14.57 -4.38
N GLY A 168 -7.54 14.44 -3.15
CA GLY A 168 -8.31 14.46 -1.92
C GLY A 168 -8.85 15.83 -1.54
N ALA A 169 -8.33 16.92 -2.09
CA ALA A 169 -8.89 18.28 -1.94
C ALA A 169 -10.15 18.46 -2.80
N GLU A 170 -10.18 17.88 -4.01
CA GLU A 170 -11.33 17.97 -4.94
C GLU A 170 -12.41 16.93 -4.65
N SER A 171 -12.02 15.74 -4.24
CA SER A 171 -12.87 14.54 -4.18
C SER A 171 -14.10 14.65 -3.27
N PRO A 172 -14.13 15.47 -2.18
CA PRO A 172 -15.31 15.64 -1.33
C PRO A 172 -16.53 16.18 -2.08
N GLU A 173 -16.33 17.00 -3.12
CA GLU A 173 -17.42 17.51 -3.96
C GLU A 173 -18.22 16.38 -4.63
N PHE A 174 -17.58 15.23 -4.78
CA PHE A 174 -18.15 14.03 -5.41
C PHE A 174 -18.46 12.91 -4.41
N GLY A 175 -18.39 13.18 -3.11
CA GLY A 175 -18.65 12.18 -2.07
C GLY A 175 -17.57 11.08 -1.98
N VAL A 176 -16.36 11.36 -2.45
CA VAL A 176 -15.22 10.43 -2.43
C VAL A 176 -14.15 10.93 -1.46
N ARG A 177 -13.48 10.03 -0.75
CA ARG A 177 -12.32 10.36 0.07
C ARG A 177 -11.05 9.75 -0.51
N VAL A 178 -9.96 10.51 -0.46
CA VAL A 178 -8.63 10.05 -0.90
C VAL A 178 -7.61 10.35 0.19
N VAL A 179 -6.99 9.30 0.74
CA VAL A 179 -6.10 9.41 1.89
C VAL A 179 -4.79 8.66 1.60
N GLY A 180 -3.68 9.20 2.06
CA GLY A 180 -2.38 8.54 1.99
C GLY A 180 -1.98 7.93 3.34
N VAL A 181 -1.29 6.81 3.28
CA VAL A 181 -0.59 6.21 4.43
C VAL A 181 0.88 6.08 4.07
N ASN A 182 1.76 6.55 4.94
CA ASN A 182 3.21 6.44 4.80
C ASN A 182 3.77 5.41 5.78
N PRO A 183 3.91 4.13 5.41
CA PRO A 183 4.63 3.17 6.23
C PRO A 183 6.09 3.56 6.40
N GLY A 184 6.60 3.45 7.63
CA GLY A 184 8.02 3.37 7.91
C GLY A 184 8.55 1.94 7.74
N GLY A 185 9.54 1.56 8.54
CA GLY A 185 10.04 0.18 8.59
C GLY A 185 8.95 -0.76 9.08
N THR A 186 8.43 -1.61 8.19
CA THR A 186 7.36 -2.58 8.47
C THR A 186 7.88 -4.01 8.33
N ALA A 187 7.53 -4.90 9.25
CA ALA A 187 8.00 -6.28 9.38
C ALA A 187 7.38 -7.20 8.31
N THR A 188 7.62 -6.90 7.04
CA THR A 188 7.31 -7.78 5.92
C THR A 188 8.43 -8.79 5.70
N ASP A 189 8.14 -9.96 5.11
CA ASP A 189 9.16 -10.96 4.79
C ASP A 189 10.35 -10.36 4.02
N ARG A 190 10.06 -9.45 3.06
CA ARG A 190 11.09 -8.75 2.29
C ARG A 190 11.95 -7.83 3.18
N ALA A 191 11.37 -7.15 4.14
CA ALA A 191 12.10 -6.27 5.04
C ALA A 191 12.97 -7.08 6.02
N VAL A 192 12.42 -8.15 6.58
CA VAL A 192 13.17 -9.08 7.45
C VAL A 192 14.31 -9.73 6.69
N LYS A 193 14.09 -10.23 5.47
CA LYS A 193 15.15 -10.79 4.62
C LYS A 193 16.30 -9.81 4.42
N ARG A 194 16.00 -8.54 4.08
CA ARG A 194 17.02 -7.50 3.91
C ARG A 194 17.80 -7.22 5.21
N LEU A 195 17.11 -7.21 6.36
CA LEU A 195 17.77 -7.02 7.64
C LEU A 195 18.68 -8.20 7.99
N ARG A 196 18.29 -9.44 7.67
CA ARG A 196 19.11 -10.63 7.82
C ARG A 196 20.37 -10.57 6.95
N GLU A 197 20.22 -10.21 5.66
CA GLU A 197 21.33 -10.01 4.72
C GLU A 197 22.30 -8.93 5.22
N ARG A 198 21.75 -7.86 5.79
CA ARG A 198 22.53 -6.78 6.37
C ARG A 198 23.26 -7.20 7.66
N ALA A 199 22.58 -7.94 8.54
CA ALA A 199 23.17 -8.46 9.77
C ALA A 199 24.30 -9.45 9.49
N GLU A 200 24.14 -10.32 8.48
CA GLU A 200 25.22 -11.18 8.01
C GLU A 200 26.45 -10.39 7.62
N LYS A 201 26.25 -9.31 6.85
CA LYS A 201 27.34 -8.43 6.36
C LYS A 201 27.99 -7.61 7.47
N GLU A 202 27.21 -7.04 8.41
CA GLU A 202 27.70 -6.09 9.42
C GLU A 202 28.08 -6.76 10.75
N LEU A 203 27.40 -7.86 11.11
CA LEU A 203 27.54 -8.54 12.41
C LEU A 203 28.08 -9.97 12.28
N GLY A 204 28.27 -10.47 11.04
CA GLY A 204 28.73 -11.84 10.78
C GLY A 204 27.70 -12.92 11.11
N ASN A 205 26.43 -12.58 11.34
CA ASN A 205 25.36 -13.53 11.66
C ASN A 205 23.98 -12.94 11.29
N ALA A 206 23.29 -13.59 10.34
CA ALA A 206 21.97 -13.17 9.87
C ALA A 206 20.89 -13.18 10.98
N ASP A 207 20.99 -14.06 11.96
CA ASP A 207 20.00 -14.19 13.04
C ASP A 207 20.06 -13.06 14.07
N ARG A 208 21.13 -12.27 14.06
CA ARG A 208 21.28 -11.06 14.90
C ARG A 208 20.63 -9.81 14.31
N TRP A 209 19.78 -9.95 13.30
CA TRP A 209 19.16 -8.82 12.60
C TRP A 209 18.35 -7.89 13.51
N GLN A 210 17.78 -8.38 14.62
CA GLN A 210 17.04 -7.55 15.57
C GLN A 210 17.94 -6.49 16.24
N GLU A 211 19.25 -6.75 16.39
CA GLU A 211 20.19 -5.78 16.96
C GLU A 211 20.32 -4.51 16.10
N LEU A 212 20.11 -4.64 14.78
CA LEU A 212 20.09 -3.50 13.86
C LEU A 212 18.91 -2.56 14.10
N LEU A 213 17.91 -2.99 14.85
CA LEU A 213 16.72 -2.21 15.18
C LEU A 213 16.85 -1.42 16.48
N SER A 214 17.97 -1.50 17.21
CA SER A 214 18.18 -0.83 18.48
C SER A 214 17.99 0.67 18.43
N LYS A 215 18.25 1.31 17.28
CA LYS A 215 18.02 2.75 17.03
C LYS A 215 16.67 3.05 16.38
N SER A 216 15.88 2.03 16.05
CA SER A 216 14.55 2.21 15.48
C SER A 216 13.56 2.70 16.54
N PRO A 217 12.49 3.40 16.17
CA PRO A 217 11.42 3.73 17.10
C PRO A 217 10.90 2.45 17.78
N PHE A 218 10.65 2.54 19.08
CA PHE A 218 10.20 1.40 19.91
C PHE A 218 11.12 0.15 19.86
N GLY A 219 12.35 0.26 19.32
CA GLY A 219 13.27 -0.88 19.15
C GLY A 219 12.80 -1.95 18.17
N ARG A 220 11.81 -1.67 17.33
CA ARG A 220 11.19 -2.64 16.40
C ARG A 220 10.72 -1.98 15.11
N MET A 221 10.37 -2.81 14.14
CA MET A 221 9.56 -2.37 13.00
C MET A 221 8.06 -2.31 13.39
N ALA A 222 7.27 -1.54 12.64
CA ALA A 222 5.82 -1.65 12.69
C ALA A 222 5.38 -3.05 12.24
N THR A 223 4.29 -3.57 12.80
CA THR A 223 3.71 -4.82 12.33
C THR A 223 2.82 -4.57 11.10
N ILE A 224 2.53 -5.64 10.36
CA ILE A 224 1.63 -5.58 9.21
C ILE A 224 0.20 -5.24 9.67
N GLU A 225 -0.18 -5.75 10.84
CA GLU A 225 -1.49 -5.54 11.47
C GLU A 225 -1.68 -4.07 11.88
N GLU A 226 -0.65 -3.39 12.39
CA GLU A 226 -0.72 -1.96 12.73
C GLU A 226 -1.06 -1.10 11.49
N LEU A 227 -0.47 -1.45 10.33
CA LEU A 227 -0.79 -0.80 9.06
C LEU A 227 -2.18 -1.19 8.55
N GLY A 228 -2.51 -2.48 8.60
CA GLY A 228 -3.80 -3.02 8.19
C GLY A 228 -4.97 -2.38 8.96
N ALA A 229 -4.84 -2.27 10.28
CA ALA A 229 -5.84 -1.66 11.15
C ALA A 229 -6.13 -0.19 10.78
N LEU A 230 -5.06 0.61 10.56
CA LEU A 230 -5.23 1.99 10.13
C LEU A 230 -5.92 2.10 8.77
N VAL A 231 -5.47 1.33 7.76
CA VAL A 231 -6.06 1.36 6.41
C VAL A 231 -7.55 0.95 6.47
N THR A 232 -7.89 -0.06 7.25
CA THR A 232 -9.26 -0.53 7.46
C THR A 232 -10.12 0.54 8.14
N PHE A 233 -9.61 1.22 9.18
CA PHE A 233 -10.29 2.36 9.79
C PHE A 233 -10.52 3.50 8.79
N LEU A 234 -9.55 3.81 7.92
CA LEU A 234 -9.69 4.84 6.89
C LEU A 234 -10.76 4.52 5.85
N CYS A 235 -11.06 3.25 5.61
CA CYS A 235 -12.19 2.83 4.77
C CYS A 235 -13.55 3.06 5.42
N SER A 236 -13.60 3.13 6.75
CA SER A 236 -14.83 3.26 7.54
C SER A 236 -15.46 4.66 7.44
N PRO A 237 -16.81 4.77 7.55
CA PRO A 237 -17.49 6.05 7.72
C PRO A 237 -17.09 6.78 9.02
N LEU A 238 -16.50 6.11 10.01
CA LEU A 238 -15.94 6.74 11.21
C LEU A 238 -14.76 7.69 10.89
N SER A 239 -14.10 7.47 9.75
CA SER A 239 -13.08 8.36 9.18
C SER A 239 -13.67 9.35 8.17
N GLY A 240 -14.98 9.61 8.20
CA GLY A 240 -15.75 10.31 7.16
C GLY A 240 -15.31 11.75 6.85
N TYR A 241 -14.60 12.39 7.77
CA TYR A 241 -14.08 13.75 7.58
C TYR A 241 -12.57 13.80 7.29
N THR A 242 -11.96 12.64 6.95
CA THR A 242 -10.52 12.50 6.65
C THR A 242 -10.31 12.31 5.17
N THR A 243 -9.77 13.29 4.48
CA THR A 243 -9.38 13.26 3.05
C THR A 243 -8.26 14.26 2.77
N GLY A 244 -7.54 14.12 1.66
CA GLY A 244 -6.47 15.03 1.25
C GLY A 244 -5.25 15.06 2.17
N THR A 245 -5.14 14.11 3.10
CA THR A 245 -4.07 14.04 4.09
C THR A 245 -3.21 12.79 3.94
N ILE A 246 -2.03 12.84 4.54
CA ILE A 246 -1.09 11.72 4.61
C ILE A 246 -0.87 11.39 6.08
N ILE A 247 -1.09 10.15 6.45
CA ILE A 247 -0.86 9.65 7.82
C ILE A 247 0.41 8.81 7.83
N THR A 248 1.41 9.26 8.55
CA THR A 248 2.70 8.57 8.64
C THR A 248 2.70 7.61 9.83
N VAL A 249 3.03 6.35 9.55
CA VAL A 249 3.11 5.24 10.52
C VAL A 249 4.53 4.73 10.57
N ASP A 250 5.39 5.45 11.27
CA ASP A 250 6.83 5.22 11.31
C ASP A 250 7.43 5.26 12.73
N GLY A 251 6.56 5.32 13.75
CA GLY A 251 6.98 5.48 15.15
C GLY A 251 7.63 6.83 15.44
N GLY A 252 7.39 7.84 14.59
CA GLY A 252 7.98 9.17 14.72
C GLY A 252 9.38 9.31 14.10
N ALA A 253 9.83 8.33 13.30
CA ALA A 253 11.19 8.34 12.70
C ALA A 253 11.43 9.58 11.81
N CYS A 254 10.44 9.99 11.01
CA CYS A 254 10.55 11.17 10.14
C CYS A 254 10.63 12.49 10.92
N SER A 255 10.05 12.55 12.12
CA SER A 255 10.02 13.73 12.98
C SER A 255 11.20 13.84 13.95
N ARG A 256 12.04 12.81 14.05
CA ARG A 256 13.24 12.85 14.90
C ARG A 256 14.25 13.86 14.34
N ARG A 257 14.72 14.75 15.20
CA ARG A 257 15.91 15.55 14.90
C ARG A 257 17.12 14.64 14.80
N ALA A 258 17.97 14.88 13.80
CA ALA A 258 19.24 14.17 13.63
C ALA A 258 20.19 14.44 14.78
#